data_3232c477d17323b0347ac01a5f1f4d5e
#
_entry.id   3232c477d17323b0347ac01a5f1f4d5e
#
_cell.length_a   1.000
_cell.length_b   1.000
_cell.length_c   1.000
_cell.angle_alpha   90.00
_cell.angle_beta   90.00
_cell.angle_gamma   90.00
#
_symmetry.space_group_name_H-M   'P 1'
#
loop_
_entity.id
_entity.type
_entity.pdbx_description
1 polymer ?
#
loop_
_entity_poly.entity_id
_entity_poly.type
_entity_poly.pdbx_seq_one_letter_code
_entity_poly.pdbx_strand_id
1 'polypeptide(L)'
;MKAMPYLFNEGNLTFAQEEFTDRTVNILTLGHPETSKMNLTISRDELKPNEDLIAYVSRQIGLMEKQIKGYKLIRRWQNTLGSEAQVMAGESIEATHKTNNNSLLYQRQSGFTFAEGPFKGRVIVFSITQDKPFSVEFDGYWQNLLSTFRTHE
;
A
#
# COMPACT_ATOMS: atom_id res chain seq x y z
N MET A 1 14.29 -27.66 -15.54
CA MET A 1 13.25 -26.76 -15.01
C MET A 1 13.30 -26.72 -13.51
N LYS A 2 13.38 -25.55 -12.93
CA LYS A 2 13.50 -25.37 -11.48
C LYS A 2 12.13 -25.17 -10.85
N ALA A 3 11.79 -25.96 -9.83
CA ALA A 3 10.57 -25.74 -9.09
C ALA A 3 10.65 -24.43 -8.30
N MET A 4 9.56 -23.69 -8.23
CA MET A 4 9.51 -22.39 -7.56
C MET A 4 8.68 -22.49 -6.28
N PRO A 5 9.32 -22.35 -5.11
CA PRO A 5 8.56 -22.31 -3.84
C PRO A 5 7.92 -20.94 -3.62
N TYR A 6 6.70 -20.97 -3.13
CA TYR A 6 6.00 -19.78 -2.66
C TYR A 6 5.70 -19.91 -1.18
N LEU A 7 6.16 -18.96 -0.40
CA LEU A 7 6.02 -18.95 1.05
C LEU A 7 4.86 -18.07 1.48
N PHE A 8 4.05 -18.57 2.39
CA PHE A 8 2.96 -17.81 3.01
C PHE A 8 2.91 -18.15 4.50
N ASN A 9 2.01 -17.52 5.25
CA ASN A 9 2.05 -17.60 6.70
C ASN A 9 2.03 -19.04 7.25
N GLU A 10 1.19 -19.89 6.68
CA GLU A 10 0.99 -21.25 7.22
C GLU A 10 1.92 -22.30 6.62
N GLY A 11 2.66 -21.98 5.56
CA GLY A 11 3.52 -22.96 4.93
C GLY A 11 4.01 -22.52 3.57
N ASN A 12 4.14 -23.47 2.65
CA ASN A 12 4.61 -23.18 1.32
C ASN A 12 3.99 -24.12 0.29
N LEU A 13 3.99 -23.65 -0.95
CA LEU A 13 3.65 -24.43 -2.14
C LEU A 13 4.83 -24.42 -3.07
N THR A 14 5.06 -25.53 -3.76
CA THR A 14 6.11 -25.61 -4.77
C THR A 14 5.47 -25.77 -6.14
N PHE A 15 5.67 -24.77 -6.99
CA PHE A 15 5.10 -24.78 -8.33
C PHE A 15 6.03 -25.51 -9.29
N ALA A 16 5.42 -26.31 -10.17
CA ALA A 16 6.16 -26.99 -11.23
C ALA A 16 6.59 -26.03 -12.35
N GLN A 17 5.91 -24.90 -12.47
CA GLN A 17 6.25 -23.85 -13.41
C GLN A 17 7.57 -23.18 -13.00
N GLU A 18 8.27 -22.65 -13.97
CA GLU A 18 9.56 -22.00 -13.71
C GLU A 18 9.43 -20.72 -12.91
N GLU A 19 8.32 -20.01 -13.07
CA GLU A 19 8.15 -18.74 -12.36
C GLU A 19 6.68 -18.41 -12.15
N PHE A 20 6.45 -17.56 -11.18
CA PHE A 20 5.14 -16.96 -10.93
C PHE A 20 5.33 -15.51 -10.47
N THR A 21 4.30 -14.70 -10.61
CA THR A 21 4.30 -13.33 -10.09
C THR A 21 3.53 -13.31 -8.77
N ASP A 22 4.20 -12.91 -7.71
CA ASP A 22 3.58 -12.79 -6.40
C ASP A 22 2.78 -11.48 -6.32
N ARG A 23 1.46 -11.59 -6.26
CA ARG A 23 0.55 -10.45 -6.10
C ARG A 23 -0.19 -10.49 -4.77
N THR A 24 0.50 -10.91 -3.75
CA THR A 24 -0.08 -11.02 -2.42
C THR A 24 -0.59 -9.68 -1.91
N VAL A 25 -1.81 -9.70 -1.42
CA VAL A 25 -2.43 -8.55 -0.74
C VAL A 25 -2.85 -9.01 0.64
N ASN A 26 -2.46 -8.24 1.66
CA ASN A 26 -2.91 -8.47 3.03
C ASN A 26 -4.05 -7.50 3.32
N ILE A 27 -5.16 -8.00 3.83
CA ILE A 27 -6.31 -7.17 4.21
C ILE A 27 -6.60 -7.40 5.68
N LEU A 28 -6.55 -6.32 6.45
CA LEU A 28 -6.78 -6.34 7.89
C LEU A 28 -7.97 -5.45 8.22
N THR A 29 -8.94 -5.99 8.95
CA THR A 29 -10.02 -5.18 9.49
C THR A 29 -9.57 -4.67 10.84
N LEU A 30 -9.53 -3.34 10.99
CA LEU A 30 -9.09 -2.71 12.23
C LEU A 30 -10.27 -2.62 13.19
N GLY A 31 -10.10 -3.17 14.39
CA GLY A 31 -11.17 -3.26 15.38
C GLY A 31 -11.98 -4.54 15.21
N HIS A 32 -13.22 -4.52 15.71
CA HIS A 32 -14.08 -5.71 15.65
C HIS A 32 -14.64 -5.90 14.23
N PRO A 33 -14.53 -7.10 13.64
CA PRO A 33 -14.92 -7.29 12.24
C PRO A 33 -16.40 -7.01 11.93
N GLU A 34 -17.28 -7.16 12.91
CA GLU A 34 -18.71 -6.92 12.69
C GLU A 34 -19.09 -5.44 12.73
N THR A 35 -18.29 -4.61 13.40
CA THR A 35 -18.61 -3.20 13.63
C THR A 35 -17.67 -2.23 12.94
N SER A 36 -16.45 -2.64 12.66
CA SER A 36 -15.46 -1.76 12.02
C SER A 36 -15.70 -1.66 10.53
N LYS A 37 -15.63 -0.44 10.00
CA LYS A 37 -15.68 -0.18 8.57
C LYS A 37 -14.31 0.21 8.02
N MET A 38 -13.28 0.08 8.83
CA MET A 38 -11.92 0.50 8.48
C MET A 38 -11.07 -0.73 8.16
N ASN A 39 -10.58 -0.79 6.93
CA ASN A 39 -9.71 -1.87 6.47
C ASN A 39 -8.36 -1.31 6.04
N LEU A 40 -7.30 -1.94 6.55
CA LEU A 40 -5.95 -1.67 6.09
C LEU A 40 -5.57 -2.72 5.05
N THR A 41 -5.12 -2.26 3.90
CA THR A 41 -4.66 -3.13 2.82
C THR A 41 -3.17 -2.90 2.62
N ILE A 42 -2.41 -3.98 2.54
CA ILE A 42 -0.99 -3.93 2.20
C ILE A 42 -0.84 -4.62 0.85
N SER A 43 -0.47 -3.86 -0.16
CA SER A 43 -0.28 -4.37 -1.52
C SER A 43 1.15 -4.16 -1.99
N ARG A 44 1.52 -4.86 -3.06
CA ARG A 44 2.86 -4.83 -3.62
C ARG A 44 2.76 -4.57 -5.11
N ASP A 45 3.76 -3.86 -5.61
CA ASP A 45 3.88 -3.56 -7.03
C ASP A 45 5.37 -3.44 -7.35
N GLU A 46 5.69 -3.14 -8.60
CA GLU A 46 7.07 -2.95 -9.03
C GLU A 46 7.19 -1.65 -9.82
N LEU A 47 8.32 -1.00 -9.65
CA LEU A 47 8.65 0.15 -10.47
C LEU A 47 8.94 -0.30 -11.90
N LYS A 48 8.51 0.49 -12.86
CA LYS A 48 8.91 0.29 -14.26
C LYS A 48 10.39 0.69 -14.43
N PRO A 49 11.05 0.21 -15.49
CA PRO A 49 12.42 0.64 -15.75
C PRO A 49 12.50 2.17 -15.80
N ASN A 50 13.50 2.72 -15.11
CA ASN A 50 13.75 4.17 -15.02
C ASN A 50 12.63 4.96 -14.33
N GLU A 51 11.77 4.29 -13.58
CA GLU A 51 10.71 4.93 -12.81
C GLU A 51 11.14 5.03 -11.34
N ASP A 52 11.04 6.21 -10.76
CA ASP A 52 11.19 6.38 -9.31
C ASP A 52 9.82 6.35 -8.63
N LEU A 53 9.81 6.45 -7.31
CA LEU A 53 8.55 6.38 -6.55
C LEU A 53 7.60 7.54 -6.90
N ILE A 54 8.14 8.73 -7.08
CA ILE A 54 7.32 9.91 -7.41
C ILE A 54 6.61 9.70 -8.75
N ALA A 55 7.33 9.22 -9.75
CA ALA A 55 6.76 8.91 -11.06
C ALA A 55 5.75 7.76 -10.97
N TYR A 56 6.05 6.73 -10.17
CA TYR A 56 5.13 5.64 -9.93
C TYR A 56 3.80 6.13 -9.33
N VAL A 57 3.87 6.95 -8.29
CA VAL A 57 2.67 7.50 -7.65
C VAL A 57 1.87 8.36 -8.63
N SER A 58 2.55 9.19 -9.43
CA SER A 58 1.88 9.99 -10.47
C SER A 58 1.15 9.10 -11.48
N ARG A 59 1.78 8.01 -11.89
CA ARG A 59 1.16 7.05 -12.82
C ARG A 59 -0.07 6.38 -12.19
N GLN A 60 0.02 6.00 -10.92
CA GLN A 60 -1.11 5.39 -10.22
C GLN A 60 -2.27 6.37 -10.07
N ILE A 61 -2.00 7.63 -9.74
CA ILE A 61 -3.04 8.65 -9.65
C ILE A 61 -3.77 8.79 -11.00
N GLY A 62 -3.01 8.85 -12.09
CA GLY A 62 -3.60 8.94 -13.43
C GLY A 62 -4.50 7.75 -13.78
N LEU A 63 -4.09 6.55 -13.40
CA LEU A 63 -4.92 5.35 -13.59
C LEU A 63 -6.19 5.39 -12.75
N MET A 64 -6.08 5.79 -11.51
CA MET A 64 -7.24 5.88 -10.61
C MET A 64 -8.24 6.93 -11.07
N GLU A 65 -7.76 8.06 -11.58
CA GLU A 65 -8.64 9.10 -12.14
C GLU A 65 -9.44 8.57 -13.32
N LYS A 66 -8.89 7.67 -14.11
CA LYS A 66 -9.56 7.09 -15.26
C LYS A 66 -10.48 5.92 -14.91
N GLN A 67 -10.15 5.14 -13.90
CA GLN A 67 -10.79 3.85 -13.63
C GLN A 67 -11.74 3.88 -12.44
N ILE A 68 -11.57 4.80 -11.51
CA ILE A 68 -12.35 4.83 -10.27
C ILE A 68 -13.38 5.95 -10.33
N LYS A 69 -14.63 5.58 -10.11
CA LYS A 69 -15.76 6.51 -10.15
C LYS A 69 -15.58 7.63 -9.15
N GLY A 70 -15.65 8.88 -9.64
CA GLY A 70 -15.61 10.06 -8.79
C GLY A 70 -14.29 10.25 -8.05
N TYR A 71 -13.20 9.69 -8.56
CA TYR A 71 -11.90 9.83 -7.93
C TYR A 71 -11.45 11.29 -7.94
N LYS A 72 -11.04 11.78 -6.76
CA LYS A 72 -10.55 13.15 -6.61
C LYS A 72 -9.41 13.17 -5.63
N LEU A 73 -8.23 13.58 -6.08
CA LEU A 73 -7.06 13.74 -5.23
C LEU A 73 -7.25 14.96 -4.33
N ILE A 74 -7.06 14.77 -3.02
CA ILE A 74 -7.16 15.85 -2.02
C ILE A 74 -5.79 16.42 -1.71
N ARG A 75 -4.81 15.57 -1.40
CA ARG A 75 -3.45 16.02 -1.11
C ARG A 75 -2.44 14.92 -1.39
N ARG A 76 -1.19 15.34 -1.52
CA ARG A 76 -0.05 14.48 -1.77
C ARG A 76 1.13 15.03 -0.97
N TRP A 77 1.83 14.16 -0.26
CA TRP A 77 2.94 14.59 0.59
C TRP A 77 3.96 13.48 0.74
N GLN A 78 5.16 13.87 1.17
CA GLN A 78 6.22 12.91 1.47
C GLN A 78 6.12 12.46 2.92
N ASN A 79 6.44 11.21 3.18
CA ASN A 79 6.51 10.68 4.53
C ASN A 79 7.53 9.55 4.61
N THR A 80 7.62 8.89 5.77
CA THR A 80 8.63 7.87 6.02
C THR A 80 8.00 6.60 6.56
N LEU A 81 8.66 5.48 6.30
CA LEU A 81 8.32 4.16 6.84
C LEU A 81 9.47 3.67 7.70
N GLY A 82 9.15 3.13 8.86
CA GLY A 82 10.16 2.68 9.82
C GLY A 82 10.72 3.81 10.67
N SER A 83 11.70 3.48 11.48
CA SER A 83 12.33 4.43 12.38
C SER A 83 13.81 4.10 12.54
N GLU A 84 14.57 5.09 13.03
CA GLU A 84 15.99 4.97 13.31
C GLU A 84 16.79 4.61 12.06
N ALA A 85 17.59 3.53 12.12
CA ALA A 85 18.46 3.13 11.03
C ALA A 85 17.76 2.54 9.81
N GLN A 86 16.46 2.25 9.93
CA GLN A 86 15.68 1.60 8.88
C GLN A 86 14.60 2.50 8.28
N VAL A 87 14.82 3.80 8.30
CA VAL A 87 13.86 4.76 7.74
C VAL A 87 13.93 4.72 6.22
N MET A 88 12.76 4.55 5.59
CA MET A 88 12.62 4.64 4.14
C MET A 88 11.76 5.84 3.79
N ALA A 89 12.20 6.60 2.79
CA ALA A 89 11.41 7.70 2.28
C ALA A 89 10.29 7.19 1.39
N GLY A 90 9.16 7.84 1.43
CA GLY A 90 8.01 7.47 0.64
C GLY A 90 7.10 8.63 0.35
N GLU A 91 5.97 8.30 -0.22
CA GLU A 91 5.00 9.29 -0.64
C GLU A 91 3.59 8.82 -0.31
N SER A 92 2.79 9.76 0.20
CA SER A 92 1.40 9.49 0.56
C SER A 92 0.46 10.33 -0.27
N ILE A 93 -0.71 9.79 -0.51
CA ILE A 93 -1.82 10.50 -1.14
C ILE A 93 -3.08 10.30 -0.33
N GLU A 94 -3.96 11.28 -0.41
CA GLU A 94 -5.30 11.20 0.15
C GLU A 94 -6.27 11.60 -0.94
N ALA A 95 -7.32 10.82 -1.11
CA ALA A 95 -8.28 11.02 -2.18
C ALA A 95 -9.66 10.59 -1.74
N THR A 96 -10.67 11.04 -2.48
CA THR A 96 -12.03 10.55 -2.33
C THR A 96 -12.46 9.86 -3.60
N HIS A 97 -13.40 8.93 -3.46
CA HIS A 97 -14.05 8.30 -4.60
C HIS A 97 -15.47 7.88 -4.19
N LYS A 98 -16.24 7.43 -5.16
CA LYS A 98 -17.64 7.09 -4.91
C LYS A 98 -17.89 5.62 -5.13
N THR A 99 -18.73 5.04 -4.27
CA THR A 99 -19.26 3.69 -4.46
C THR A 99 -20.27 3.68 -5.59
N ASN A 100 -20.75 2.49 -5.96
CA ASN A 100 -21.82 2.37 -6.97
C ASN A 100 -23.12 3.07 -6.53
N ASN A 101 -23.32 3.25 -5.24
CA ASN A 101 -24.48 3.95 -4.68
C ASN A 101 -24.22 5.45 -4.48
N ASN A 102 -23.13 5.98 -5.06
CA ASN A 102 -22.72 7.38 -4.92
C ASN A 102 -22.36 7.80 -3.49
N SER A 103 -22.08 6.86 -2.61
CA SER A 103 -21.55 7.15 -1.28
C SER A 103 -20.08 7.54 -1.37
N LEU A 104 -19.70 8.58 -0.64
CA LEU A 104 -18.33 9.08 -0.66
C LEU A 104 -17.44 8.26 0.28
N LEU A 105 -16.29 7.85 -0.22
CA LEU A 105 -15.26 7.18 0.58
C LEU A 105 -13.98 8.00 0.57
N TYR A 106 -13.28 7.97 1.68
CA TYR A 106 -11.98 8.64 1.87
C TYR A 106 -10.90 7.57 1.93
N GLN A 107 -9.85 7.74 1.16
CA GLN A 107 -8.76 6.78 1.08
C GLN A 107 -7.42 7.46 1.27
N ARG A 108 -6.57 6.85 2.08
CA ARG A 108 -5.19 7.26 2.24
C ARG A 108 -4.30 6.12 1.81
N GLN A 109 -3.31 6.42 0.98
CA GLN A 109 -2.31 5.44 0.53
C GLN A 109 -0.92 5.99 0.77
N SER A 110 -0.04 5.14 1.27
CA SER A 110 1.35 5.48 1.52
C SER A 110 2.22 4.42 0.86
N GLY A 111 3.04 4.84 -0.10
CA GLY A 111 3.88 3.96 -0.88
C GLY A 111 5.36 4.17 -0.59
N PHE A 112 6.12 3.07 -0.57
CA PHE A 112 7.54 3.08 -0.25
C PHE A 112 8.26 2.08 -1.15
N THR A 113 9.51 2.36 -1.49
CA THR A 113 10.34 1.44 -2.26
C THR A 113 11.54 1.00 -1.44
N PHE A 114 11.99 -0.21 -1.73
CA PHE A 114 13.20 -0.74 -1.12
C PHE A 114 14.39 -0.39 -2.02
N ALA A 115 15.36 0.33 -1.48
CA ALA A 115 16.54 0.75 -2.22
C ALA A 115 17.56 -0.38 -2.40
N GLU A 116 17.50 -1.37 -1.51
CA GLU A 116 18.46 -2.49 -1.50
C GLU A 116 17.81 -3.73 -0.88
N GLY A 117 18.53 -4.83 -0.89
CA GLY A 117 18.06 -6.09 -0.32
C GLY A 117 17.21 -6.88 -1.30
N PRO A 118 16.56 -7.97 -0.80
CA PRO A 118 15.83 -8.90 -1.69
C PRO A 118 14.60 -8.30 -2.35
N PHE A 119 14.08 -7.19 -1.84
CA PHE A 119 12.90 -6.54 -2.40
C PHE A 119 13.22 -5.25 -3.17
N LYS A 120 14.49 -5.07 -3.55
CA LYS A 120 14.90 -3.89 -4.31
C LYS A 120 14.03 -3.68 -5.54
N GLY A 121 13.52 -2.46 -5.72
CA GLY A 121 12.64 -2.11 -6.83
C GLY A 121 11.18 -2.43 -6.61
N ARG A 122 10.86 -3.14 -5.53
CA ARG A 122 9.46 -3.40 -5.16
C ARG A 122 8.87 -2.17 -4.47
N VAL A 123 7.60 -1.91 -4.77
CA VAL A 123 6.82 -0.91 -4.04
C VAL A 123 5.91 -1.64 -3.06
N ILE A 124 5.87 -1.16 -1.83
CA ILE A 124 4.88 -1.60 -0.85
C ILE A 124 3.93 -0.43 -0.57
N VAL A 125 2.64 -0.71 -0.59
CA VAL A 125 1.60 0.32 -0.42
C VAL A 125 0.70 -0.05 0.74
N PHE A 126 0.59 0.86 1.69
CA PHE A 126 -0.35 0.76 2.81
C PHE A 126 -1.54 1.66 2.48
N SER A 127 -2.73 1.08 2.49
CA SER A 127 -3.94 1.79 2.09
C SER A 127 -5.02 1.62 3.14
N ILE A 128 -5.70 2.70 3.48
CA ILE A 128 -6.81 2.67 4.41
C ILE A 128 -7.98 3.46 3.82
N THR A 129 -9.17 2.92 3.96
CA THR A 129 -10.39 3.49 3.41
C THR A 129 -11.45 3.59 4.51
N GLN A 130 -12.16 4.68 4.56
CA GLN A 130 -13.27 4.87 5.50
C GLN A 130 -14.32 5.81 4.89
N ASP A 131 -15.48 5.88 5.53
CA ASP A 131 -16.61 6.67 5.06
C ASP A 131 -16.65 8.10 5.63
N LYS A 132 -15.63 8.48 6.37
CA LYS A 132 -15.50 9.82 6.99
C LYS A 132 -14.15 10.43 6.65
N PRO A 133 -14.04 11.77 6.63
CA PRO A 133 -12.74 12.41 6.47
C PRO A 133 -11.75 11.97 7.55
N PHE A 134 -10.47 11.93 7.18
CA PHE A 134 -9.41 11.65 8.14
C PHE A 134 -9.16 12.88 9.00
N SER A 135 -9.12 12.69 10.31
CA SER A 135 -8.88 13.77 11.26
C SER A 135 -7.40 14.09 11.41
N VAL A 136 -7.11 15.21 12.08
CA VAL A 136 -5.73 15.58 12.43
C VAL A 136 -5.10 14.51 13.33
N GLU A 137 -5.88 13.96 14.26
CA GLU A 137 -5.42 12.87 15.13
C GLU A 137 -5.06 11.63 14.32
N PHE A 138 -5.78 11.38 13.23
CA PHE A 138 -5.47 10.26 12.36
C PHE A 138 -4.11 10.42 11.67
N ASP A 139 -3.71 11.63 11.33
CA ASP A 139 -2.39 11.88 10.74
C ASP A 139 -1.29 11.37 11.67
N GLY A 140 -1.39 11.67 12.97
CA GLY A 140 -0.44 11.17 13.95
C GLY A 140 -0.49 9.65 14.12
N TYR A 141 -1.69 9.09 14.18
CA TYR A 141 -1.88 7.64 14.27
C TYR A 141 -1.23 6.93 13.08
N TRP A 142 -1.48 7.42 11.87
CA TRP A 142 -0.98 6.83 10.64
C TRP A 142 0.54 6.86 10.60
N GLN A 143 1.14 8.02 10.87
CA GLN A 143 2.60 8.14 10.86
C GLN A 143 3.24 7.29 11.96
N ASN A 144 2.64 7.21 13.13
CA ASN A 144 3.13 6.35 14.20
C ASN A 144 3.07 4.88 13.80
N LEU A 145 1.97 4.46 13.17
CA LEU A 145 1.84 3.09 12.68
C LEU A 145 2.92 2.76 11.66
N LEU A 146 3.13 3.63 10.68
CA LEU A 146 4.17 3.43 9.66
C LEU A 146 5.56 3.39 10.28
N SER A 147 5.81 4.17 11.33
CA SER A 147 7.11 4.21 11.99
C SER A 147 7.43 2.90 12.75
N THR A 148 6.43 2.09 13.05
CA THR A 148 6.66 0.78 13.69
C THR A 148 7.17 -0.29 12.74
N PHE A 149 7.17 -0.01 11.44
CA PHE A 149 7.61 -0.98 10.44
C PHE A 149 9.06 -1.40 10.67
N ARG A 150 9.31 -2.70 10.58
CA ARG A 150 10.65 -3.27 10.61
C ARG A 150 10.71 -4.43 9.62
N THR A 151 11.83 -4.55 8.93
CA THR A 151 12.06 -5.72 8.10
C THR A 151 12.39 -6.93 8.97
N HIS A 152 12.12 -8.13 8.46
CA HIS A 152 12.58 -9.34 9.08
C HIS A 152 14.10 -9.44 8.95
N GLU A 153 14.74 -9.91 10.00
CA GLU A 153 16.18 -10.12 9.99
C GLU A 153 16.57 -11.44 9.32
#